data_1a71f5a6ee5fb18f58dbc69114334888
#
_entry.id   1a71f5a6ee5fb18f58dbc69114334888
#
_cell.length_a   1.000
_cell.length_b   1.000
_cell.length_c   1.000
_cell.angle_alpha   90.00
_cell.angle_beta   90.00
_cell.angle_gamma   90.00
#
_symmetry.space_group_name_H-M   'P 1'
#
loop_
_entity.id
_entity.type
_entity.pdbx_description
1 polymer ?
#
loop_
_entity_poly.entity_id
_entity_poly.type
_entity_poly.pdbx_seq_one_letter_code
_entity_poly.pdbx_strand_id
1 'polypeptide(L)'
;VNLINRSLYPIVKPDSHLAIFGTSTINIWQLRSSIGVVNSDLETRFRPSILAKELIQSAFFGSTRLGRDQNPSLDQLAKSDMLLNQLNLEAFAEKPYGQLSDGQRRRLMIARALVHNPKVLVLDEPCRALDLKACHQLLDKMRELCRKGTTLLVITHRIDTILPEMRRILFVKQGRICAEGTPEQLLQDHKLSNLFNTPLRVIEHKGFRQVLPG
;
A
#
# COMPACT_ATOMS: atom_id res chain seq x y z
N VAL A 1 3.78 6.24 7.52
CA VAL A 1 4.10 6.22 6.08
C VAL A 1 5.11 7.31 5.73
N ASN A 2 4.85 8.56 6.05
CA ASN A 2 5.66 9.71 5.62
C ASN A 2 7.12 9.69 6.11
N LEU A 3 7.44 9.02 7.22
CA LEU A 3 8.81 8.79 7.67
C LEU A 3 9.51 7.69 6.83
N ILE A 4 8.76 6.66 6.40
CA ILE A 4 9.29 5.56 5.61
C ILE A 4 9.67 6.02 4.20
N ASN A 5 8.81 6.83 3.56
CA ASN A 5 9.06 7.37 2.23
C ASN A 5 9.91 8.65 2.21
N ARG A 6 10.38 9.09 3.39
CA ARG A 6 11.17 10.33 3.58
C ARG A 6 10.46 11.60 3.08
N SER A 7 9.12 11.63 3.07
CA SER A 7 8.35 12.86 2.88
C SER A 7 8.36 13.74 4.11
N LEU A 8 8.54 13.14 5.29
CA LEU A 8 8.81 13.81 6.56
C LEU A 8 10.09 13.25 7.19
N TYR A 9 10.76 14.07 7.95
CA TYR A 9 11.94 13.69 8.73
C TYR A 9 11.57 13.70 10.22
N PRO A 10 12.14 12.79 11.03
CA PRO A 10 11.91 12.81 12.47
C PRO A 10 12.53 14.08 13.07
N ILE A 11 11.89 14.60 14.11
CA ILE A 11 12.52 15.64 14.94
C ILE A 11 13.70 14.97 15.65
N VAL A 12 14.89 15.53 15.45
CA VAL A 12 16.11 15.01 16.07
C VAL A 12 16.02 15.20 17.59
N LYS A 13 16.07 14.10 18.31
CA LYS A 13 16.18 14.04 19.77
C LYS A 13 17.40 13.19 20.12
N PRO A 14 18.04 13.38 21.29
CA PRO A 14 19.26 12.63 21.66
C PRO A 14 19.12 11.11 21.51
N ASP A 15 17.94 10.56 21.85
CA ASP A 15 17.67 9.12 21.82
C ASP A 15 16.86 8.67 20.59
N SER A 16 16.67 9.55 19.59
CA SER A 16 15.91 9.19 18.37
C SER A 16 16.82 8.53 17.35
N HIS A 17 16.40 7.36 16.87
CA HIS A 17 17.07 6.62 15.81
C HIS A 17 16.09 6.21 14.72
N LEU A 18 16.42 6.46 13.46
CA LEU A 18 15.69 6.00 12.30
C LEU A 18 16.63 5.31 11.33
N ALA A 19 16.54 3.99 11.26
CA ALA A 19 17.21 3.18 10.26
C ALA A 19 16.17 2.48 9.38
N ILE A 20 16.40 2.44 8.06
CA ILE A 20 15.60 1.68 7.11
C ILE A 20 16.53 0.70 6.41
N PHE A 21 16.18 -0.60 6.43
CA PHE A 21 17.06 -1.70 6.00
C PHE A 21 18.42 -1.68 6.71
N GLY A 22 18.42 -1.31 8.00
CA GLY A 22 19.64 -1.27 8.83
C GLY A 22 20.54 -0.06 8.59
N THR A 23 20.17 0.88 7.71
CA THR A 23 20.99 2.03 7.35
C THR A 23 20.31 3.34 7.77
N SER A 24 21.02 4.21 8.47
CA SER A 24 20.54 5.55 8.85
C SER A 24 20.74 6.57 7.72
N THR A 25 21.79 6.40 6.92
CA THR A 25 22.08 7.24 5.75
C THR A 25 21.58 6.53 4.50
N ILE A 26 20.55 7.08 3.85
CA ILE A 26 19.87 6.41 2.74
C ILE A 26 19.87 7.32 1.52
N ASN A 27 20.31 6.77 0.38
CA ASN A 27 20.06 7.38 -0.91
C ASN A 27 18.56 7.28 -1.23
N ILE A 28 17.91 8.42 -1.43
CA ILE A 28 16.46 8.50 -1.62
C ILE A 28 15.97 7.76 -2.89
N TRP A 29 16.80 7.68 -3.91
CA TRP A 29 16.49 6.94 -5.15
C TRP A 29 16.51 5.43 -4.91
N GLN A 30 17.53 4.92 -4.18
CA GLN A 30 17.60 3.51 -3.79
C GLN A 30 16.44 3.14 -2.87
N LEU A 31 16.05 4.02 -1.95
CA LEU A 31 14.90 3.80 -1.09
C LEU A 31 13.61 3.67 -1.91
N ARG A 32 13.37 4.61 -2.82
CA ARG A 32 12.17 4.62 -3.68
C ARG A 32 12.08 3.44 -4.64
N SER A 33 13.21 2.88 -5.06
CA SER A 33 13.23 1.64 -5.84
C SER A 33 12.99 0.39 -4.99
N SER A 34 13.35 0.43 -3.69
CA SER A 34 13.23 -0.71 -2.77
C SER A 34 11.89 -0.76 -2.03
N ILE A 35 11.20 0.37 -1.91
CA ILE A 35 9.91 0.50 -1.21
C ILE A 35 8.89 1.15 -2.13
N GLY A 36 7.85 0.39 -2.51
CA GLY A 36 6.66 0.94 -3.13
C GLY A 36 5.73 1.54 -2.07
N VAL A 37 5.16 2.70 -2.32
CA VAL A 37 4.23 3.34 -1.38
C VAL A 37 2.96 3.73 -2.10
N VAL A 38 1.82 3.35 -1.52
CA VAL A 38 0.48 3.74 -1.96
C VAL A 38 -0.23 4.43 -0.81
N ASN A 39 -0.47 5.72 -0.96
CA ASN A 39 -1.21 6.54 -0.01
C ASN A 39 -2.08 7.57 -0.74
N SER A 40 -3.06 8.13 -0.05
CA SER A 40 -3.98 9.13 -0.60
C SER A 40 -3.30 10.44 -1.00
N ASP A 41 -2.24 10.85 -0.30
CA ASP A 41 -1.53 12.09 -0.61
C ASP A 41 -0.87 12.06 -2.00
N LEU A 42 -0.44 10.87 -2.44
CA LEU A 42 0.12 10.69 -3.77
C LEU A 42 -0.96 10.80 -4.85
N GLU A 43 -2.15 10.28 -4.58
CA GLU A 43 -3.28 10.29 -5.52
C GLU A 43 -3.73 11.72 -5.88
N THR A 44 -3.71 12.65 -4.92
CA THR A 44 -4.10 14.04 -5.13
C THR A 44 -3.14 14.82 -6.05
N ARG A 45 -1.94 14.30 -6.30
CA ARG A 45 -0.92 14.95 -7.13
C ARG A 45 -1.07 14.66 -8.62
N PHE A 46 -1.91 13.70 -8.99
CA PHE A 46 -2.09 13.34 -10.39
C PHE A 46 -3.12 14.23 -11.08
N ARG A 47 -2.82 14.59 -12.33
CA ARG A 47 -3.78 15.29 -13.17
C ARG A 47 -4.88 14.32 -13.59
N PRO A 48 -6.17 14.71 -13.52
CA PRO A 48 -7.27 13.84 -13.97
C PRO A 48 -7.16 13.39 -15.43
N SER A 49 -6.48 14.17 -16.28
CA SER A 49 -6.30 13.91 -17.71
C SER A 49 -5.16 12.95 -18.05
N ILE A 50 -4.28 12.59 -17.10
CA ILE A 50 -3.18 11.66 -17.40
C ILE A 50 -3.72 10.26 -17.73
N LEU A 51 -3.18 9.62 -18.77
CA LEU A 51 -3.58 8.26 -19.11
C LEU A 51 -3.06 7.25 -18.06
N ALA A 52 -3.84 6.20 -17.83
CA ALA A 52 -3.46 5.17 -16.84
C ALA A 52 -2.08 4.57 -17.13
N LYS A 53 -1.76 4.25 -18.39
CA LYS A 53 -0.44 3.76 -18.78
C LYS A 53 0.68 4.76 -18.51
N GLU A 54 0.46 6.05 -18.83
CA GLU A 54 1.46 7.11 -18.63
C GLU A 54 1.74 7.31 -17.14
N LEU A 55 0.73 7.14 -16.29
CA LEU A 55 0.89 7.23 -14.85
C LEU A 55 1.81 6.13 -14.30
N ILE A 56 1.74 4.90 -14.83
CA ILE A 56 2.69 3.84 -14.49
C ILE A 56 4.08 4.16 -15.04
N GLN A 57 4.17 4.54 -16.31
CA GLN A 57 5.43 4.86 -16.98
C GLN A 57 6.20 5.99 -16.30
N SER A 58 5.49 7.02 -15.82
CA SER A 58 6.10 8.14 -15.10
C SER A 58 6.81 7.73 -13.80
N ALA A 59 6.41 6.59 -13.23
CA ALA A 59 7.01 6.09 -12.01
C ALA A 59 8.46 5.63 -12.17
N PHE A 60 8.86 5.17 -13.36
CA PHE A 60 10.26 4.83 -13.64
C PHE A 60 11.20 6.02 -13.46
N PHE A 61 10.68 7.22 -13.64
CA PHE A 61 11.40 8.48 -13.49
C PHE A 61 11.14 9.17 -12.14
N GLY A 62 10.43 8.51 -11.22
CA GLY A 62 10.06 9.08 -9.92
C GLY A 62 9.14 10.31 -10.02
N SER A 63 8.44 10.49 -11.14
CA SER A 63 7.61 11.67 -11.43
C SER A 63 6.12 11.35 -11.45
N THR A 64 5.26 12.37 -11.44
CA THR A 64 3.80 12.25 -11.52
C THR A 64 3.26 12.35 -12.95
N ARG A 65 4.12 12.59 -13.93
CA ARG A 65 3.85 12.64 -15.38
C ARG A 65 5.14 12.42 -16.14
N LEU A 66 5.06 12.05 -17.37
CA LEU A 66 6.24 12.03 -18.26
C LEU A 66 6.65 13.47 -18.59
N GLY A 67 7.92 13.79 -18.41
CA GLY A 67 8.55 15.01 -18.89
C GLY A 67 8.84 14.94 -20.39
N ARG A 68 9.16 16.09 -21.03
CA ARG A 68 9.45 16.14 -22.47
C ARG A 68 10.63 15.26 -22.88
N ASP A 69 11.62 15.10 -21.98
CA ASP A 69 12.84 14.34 -22.23
C ASP A 69 12.82 12.95 -21.57
N GLN A 70 11.67 12.54 -21.03
CA GLN A 70 11.49 11.26 -20.38
C GLN A 70 10.80 10.29 -21.33
N ASN A 71 11.59 9.49 -22.02
CA ASN A 71 11.09 8.46 -22.93
C ASN A 71 11.32 7.08 -22.27
N PRO A 72 10.25 6.33 -21.91
CA PRO A 72 10.40 4.98 -21.41
C PRO A 72 11.09 4.07 -22.43
N SER A 73 12.03 3.23 -21.96
CA SER A 73 12.64 2.20 -22.80
C SER A 73 11.63 1.11 -23.16
N LEU A 74 11.98 0.27 -24.16
CA LEU A 74 11.12 -0.86 -24.55
C LEU A 74 10.85 -1.79 -23.37
N ASP A 75 11.85 -2.06 -22.52
CA ASP A 75 11.68 -2.88 -21.31
C ASP A 75 10.75 -2.23 -20.30
N GLN A 76 10.79 -0.91 -20.13
CA GLN A 76 9.89 -0.18 -19.24
C GLN A 76 8.45 -0.17 -19.77
N LEU A 77 8.27 -0.06 -21.09
CA LEU A 77 6.95 -0.18 -21.72
C LEU A 77 6.38 -1.60 -21.52
N ALA A 78 7.15 -2.63 -21.84
CA ALA A 78 6.75 -4.03 -21.62
C ALA A 78 6.42 -4.31 -20.14
N LYS A 79 7.21 -3.77 -19.22
CA LYS A 79 6.93 -3.86 -17.77
C LYS A 79 5.62 -3.16 -17.38
N SER A 80 5.34 -1.99 -17.97
CA SER A 80 4.08 -1.27 -17.71
C SER A 80 2.87 -2.09 -18.16
N ASP A 81 2.94 -2.67 -19.35
CA ASP A 81 1.86 -3.51 -19.91
C ASP A 81 1.66 -4.78 -19.06
N MET A 82 2.74 -5.42 -18.64
CA MET A 82 2.68 -6.56 -17.72
C MET A 82 1.99 -6.19 -16.39
N LEU A 83 2.29 -5.04 -15.82
CA LEU A 83 1.68 -4.58 -14.56
C LEU A 83 0.21 -4.24 -14.74
N LEU A 84 -0.17 -3.60 -15.85
CA LEU A 84 -1.58 -3.37 -16.20
C LEU A 84 -2.36 -4.68 -16.26
N ASN A 85 -1.81 -5.69 -16.95
CA ASN A 85 -2.42 -7.02 -17.03
C ASN A 85 -2.54 -7.69 -15.66
N GLN A 86 -1.45 -7.74 -14.88
CA GLN A 86 -1.45 -8.32 -13.54
C GLN A 86 -2.53 -7.75 -12.62
N LEU A 87 -2.82 -6.46 -12.77
CA LEU A 87 -3.81 -5.75 -11.94
C LEU A 87 -5.20 -5.68 -12.62
N ASN A 88 -5.41 -6.36 -13.76
CA ASN A 88 -6.63 -6.37 -14.57
C ASN A 88 -7.05 -4.94 -14.98
N LEU A 89 -6.11 -4.19 -15.53
CA LEU A 89 -6.26 -2.79 -15.93
C LEU A 89 -5.95 -2.55 -17.43
N GLU A 90 -5.64 -3.58 -18.20
CA GLU A 90 -5.27 -3.47 -19.63
C GLU A 90 -6.35 -2.75 -20.46
N ALA A 91 -7.61 -3.05 -20.21
CA ALA A 91 -8.74 -2.38 -20.90
C ALA A 91 -8.88 -0.88 -20.55
N PHE A 92 -8.14 -0.40 -19.55
CA PHE A 92 -8.19 0.97 -19.05
C PHE A 92 -6.90 1.74 -19.32
N ALA A 93 -5.92 1.13 -20.01
CA ALA A 93 -4.60 1.72 -20.24
C ALA A 93 -4.66 3.12 -20.88
N GLU A 94 -5.57 3.30 -21.85
CA GLU A 94 -5.79 4.56 -22.58
C GLU A 94 -6.84 5.47 -21.92
N LYS A 95 -7.41 5.09 -20.77
CA LYS A 95 -8.37 5.94 -20.08
C LYS A 95 -7.67 6.99 -19.21
N PRO A 96 -8.19 8.22 -19.20
CA PRO A 96 -7.76 9.24 -18.24
C PRO A 96 -7.99 8.79 -16.79
N TYR A 97 -7.03 9.08 -15.91
CA TYR A 97 -7.09 8.75 -14.49
C TYR A 97 -8.39 9.20 -13.81
N GLY A 98 -8.88 10.40 -14.18
CA GLY A 98 -10.12 10.96 -13.64
C GLY A 98 -11.39 10.18 -14.00
N GLN A 99 -11.35 9.35 -15.06
CA GLN A 99 -12.48 8.51 -15.51
C GLN A 99 -12.45 7.09 -14.91
N LEU A 100 -11.43 6.75 -14.15
CA LEU A 100 -11.32 5.45 -13.48
C LEU A 100 -12.17 5.43 -12.20
N SER A 101 -12.78 4.28 -11.89
CA SER A 101 -13.39 4.06 -10.57
C SER A 101 -12.34 4.04 -9.46
N ASP A 102 -12.74 4.24 -8.21
CA ASP A 102 -11.82 4.24 -7.07
C ASP A 102 -11.06 2.90 -6.96
N GLY A 103 -11.72 1.77 -7.21
CA GLY A 103 -11.07 0.47 -7.26
C GLY A 103 -10.04 0.34 -8.39
N GLN A 104 -10.31 0.91 -9.58
CA GLN A 104 -9.36 0.95 -10.70
C GLN A 104 -8.18 1.88 -10.37
N ARG A 105 -8.43 3.05 -9.80
CA ARG A 105 -7.39 3.99 -9.35
C ARG A 105 -6.47 3.33 -8.32
N ARG A 106 -7.05 2.65 -7.32
CA ARG A 106 -6.26 1.98 -6.28
C ARG A 106 -5.37 0.88 -6.85
N ARG A 107 -5.89 0.03 -7.75
CA ARG A 107 -5.09 -0.97 -8.46
C ARG A 107 -4.00 -0.34 -9.32
N LEU A 108 -4.30 0.76 -10.01
CA LEU A 108 -3.33 1.51 -10.81
C LEU A 108 -2.20 2.08 -9.95
N MET A 109 -2.51 2.57 -8.74
CA MET A 109 -1.50 3.04 -7.79
C MET A 109 -0.58 1.91 -7.31
N ILE A 110 -1.12 0.71 -7.12
CA ILE A 110 -0.32 -0.47 -6.80
C ILE A 110 0.57 -0.85 -7.99
N ALA A 111 0.02 -0.91 -9.22
CA ALA A 111 0.82 -1.16 -10.43
C ALA A 111 1.99 -0.16 -10.52
N ARG A 112 1.70 1.12 -10.32
CA ARG A 112 2.70 2.19 -10.30
C ARG A 112 3.78 1.97 -9.23
N ALA A 113 3.40 1.53 -8.04
CA ALA A 113 4.35 1.27 -6.95
C ALA A 113 5.23 0.03 -7.19
N LEU A 114 4.83 -0.87 -8.09
CA LEU A 114 5.53 -2.12 -8.41
C LEU A 114 6.54 -2.00 -9.56
N VAL A 115 6.68 -0.85 -10.23
CA VAL A 115 7.52 -0.70 -11.43
C VAL A 115 8.99 -1.08 -11.20
N HIS A 116 9.51 -0.83 -10.01
CA HIS A 116 10.89 -1.15 -9.61
C HIS A 116 11.04 -2.50 -8.91
N ASN A 117 10.01 -3.36 -8.91
CA ASN A 117 10.00 -4.63 -8.16
C ASN A 117 10.42 -4.45 -6.69
N PRO A 118 9.75 -3.57 -5.93
CA PRO A 118 10.17 -3.25 -4.57
C PRO A 118 10.10 -4.48 -3.68
N LYS A 119 11.04 -4.60 -2.73
CA LYS A 119 11.02 -5.66 -1.71
C LYS A 119 9.88 -5.48 -0.72
N VAL A 120 9.48 -4.24 -0.48
CA VAL A 120 8.42 -3.86 0.46
C VAL A 120 7.40 -2.97 -0.24
N LEU A 121 6.12 -3.29 -0.08
CA LEU A 121 5.01 -2.46 -0.51
C LEU A 121 4.24 -1.96 0.70
N VAL A 122 4.22 -0.64 0.88
CA VAL A 122 3.50 0.04 1.96
C VAL A 122 2.16 0.52 1.43
N LEU A 123 1.08 0.06 2.05
CA LEU A 123 -0.30 0.38 1.68
C LEU A 123 -0.98 1.09 2.85
N ASP A 124 -1.40 2.32 2.62
CA ASP A 124 -2.11 3.12 3.60
C ASP A 124 -3.61 3.13 3.26
N GLU A 125 -4.41 2.53 4.15
CA GLU A 125 -5.85 2.34 4.00
C GLU A 125 -6.23 1.80 2.61
N PRO A 126 -5.71 0.61 2.19
CA PRO A 126 -5.84 0.15 0.81
C PRO A 126 -7.28 -0.02 0.33
N CYS A 127 -8.20 -0.39 1.21
CA CYS A 127 -9.62 -0.61 0.89
C CYS A 127 -10.53 0.58 1.21
N ARG A 128 -9.95 1.75 1.51
CA ARG A 128 -10.75 2.96 1.77
C ARG A 128 -11.55 3.35 0.54
N ALA A 129 -12.83 3.68 0.73
CA ALA A 129 -13.78 4.10 -0.31
C ALA A 129 -14.03 3.07 -1.43
N LEU A 130 -13.63 1.81 -1.24
CA LEU A 130 -13.94 0.74 -2.17
C LEU A 130 -15.27 0.07 -1.81
N ASP A 131 -16.05 -0.29 -2.82
CA ASP A 131 -17.15 -1.23 -2.66
C ASP A 131 -16.64 -2.63 -2.28
N LEU A 132 -17.54 -3.50 -1.86
CA LEU A 132 -17.20 -4.84 -1.39
C LEU A 132 -16.46 -5.66 -2.46
N LYS A 133 -16.92 -5.60 -3.72
CA LYS A 133 -16.31 -6.34 -4.83
C LYS A 133 -14.89 -5.84 -5.11
N ALA A 134 -14.70 -4.53 -5.22
CA ALA A 134 -13.40 -3.93 -5.47
C ALA A 134 -12.41 -4.18 -4.30
N CYS A 135 -12.91 -4.14 -3.06
CA CYS A 135 -12.12 -4.47 -1.88
C CYS A 135 -11.62 -5.93 -1.93
N HIS A 136 -12.51 -6.90 -2.17
CA HIS A 136 -12.12 -8.31 -2.28
C HIS A 136 -11.13 -8.55 -3.41
N GLN A 137 -11.37 -7.98 -4.60
CA GLN A 137 -10.43 -8.08 -5.71
C GLN A 137 -9.04 -7.53 -5.36
N LEU A 138 -9.00 -6.44 -4.60
CA LEU A 138 -7.74 -5.86 -4.12
C LEU A 138 -7.04 -6.77 -3.12
N LEU A 139 -7.76 -7.31 -2.14
CA LEU A 139 -7.21 -8.24 -1.14
C LEU A 139 -6.64 -9.49 -1.81
N ASP A 140 -7.31 -10.04 -2.83
CA ASP A 140 -6.78 -11.18 -3.60
C ASP A 140 -5.46 -10.84 -4.31
N LYS A 141 -5.36 -9.64 -4.89
CA LYS A 141 -4.09 -9.17 -5.49
C LYS A 141 -2.99 -8.96 -4.46
N MET A 142 -3.32 -8.44 -3.30
CA MET A 142 -2.36 -8.31 -2.19
C MET A 142 -1.85 -9.69 -1.73
N ARG A 143 -2.74 -10.69 -1.62
CA ARG A 143 -2.35 -12.07 -1.30
C ARG A 143 -1.42 -12.67 -2.36
N GLU A 144 -1.73 -12.45 -3.64
CA GLU A 144 -0.88 -12.88 -4.75
C GLU A 144 0.54 -12.29 -4.65
N LEU A 145 0.65 -10.99 -4.34
CA LEU A 145 1.94 -10.31 -4.11
C LEU A 145 2.71 -10.91 -2.93
N CYS A 146 2.03 -11.17 -1.80
CA CYS A 146 2.64 -11.86 -0.64
C CYS A 146 3.22 -13.23 -1.04
N ARG A 147 2.46 -14.04 -1.79
CA ARG A 147 2.90 -15.37 -2.23
C ARG A 147 4.08 -15.31 -3.20
N LYS A 148 4.21 -14.23 -3.96
CA LYS A 148 5.37 -13.94 -4.83
C LYS A 148 6.57 -13.37 -4.08
N GLY A 149 6.51 -13.26 -2.76
CA GLY A 149 7.62 -12.83 -1.91
C GLY A 149 7.71 -11.31 -1.63
N THR A 150 6.72 -10.51 -2.06
CA THR A 150 6.67 -9.10 -1.69
C THR A 150 6.26 -8.96 -0.23
N THR A 151 7.03 -8.25 0.58
CA THR A 151 6.63 -7.91 1.95
C THR A 151 5.58 -6.80 1.91
N LEU A 152 4.41 -7.04 2.51
CA LEU A 152 3.39 -6.02 2.66
C LEU A 152 3.43 -5.38 4.05
N LEU A 153 3.45 -4.06 4.09
CA LEU A 153 3.19 -3.26 5.28
C LEU A 153 1.86 -2.52 5.08
N VAL A 154 0.82 -2.98 5.77
CA VAL A 154 -0.52 -2.40 5.64
C VAL A 154 -0.83 -1.57 6.89
N ILE A 155 -1.21 -0.33 6.69
CA ILE A 155 -1.73 0.56 7.73
C ILE A 155 -3.24 0.64 7.52
N THR A 156 -4.01 0.27 8.53
CA THR A 156 -5.46 0.26 8.44
C THR A 156 -6.12 0.30 9.81
N HIS A 157 -7.32 0.83 9.87
CA HIS A 157 -8.21 0.70 11.02
C HIS A 157 -9.29 -0.39 10.81
N ARG A 158 -9.25 -1.08 9.66
CA ARG A 158 -10.22 -2.11 9.27
C ARG A 158 -9.64 -3.51 9.47
N ILE A 159 -10.24 -4.28 10.36
CA ILE A 159 -9.79 -5.65 10.69
C ILE A 159 -10.03 -6.62 9.52
N ASP A 160 -11.08 -6.41 8.73
CA ASP A 160 -11.43 -7.22 7.56
C ASP A 160 -10.43 -7.11 6.39
N THR A 161 -9.50 -6.16 6.45
CA THR A 161 -8.42 -6.01 5.47
C THR A 161 -7.13 -6.74 5.85
N ILE A 162 -7.09 -7.36 7.03
CA ILE A 162 -5.95 -8.14 7.50
C ILE A 162 -5.98 -9.51 6.83
N LEU A 163 -4.94 -9.79 6.05
CA LEU A 163 -4.84 -11.02 5.26
C LEU A 163 -4.36 -12.19 6.13
N PRO A 164 -4.78 -13.45 5.81
CA PRO A 164 -4.26 -14.65 6.46
C PRO A 164 -2.73 -14.80 6.36
N GLU A 165 -2.12 -14.25 5.31
CA GLU A 165 -0.68 -14.27 5.07
C GLU A 165 0.12 -13.31 5.99
N MET A 166 -0.54 -12.40 6.71
CA MET A 166 0.11 -11.45 7.63
C MET A 166 0.51 -12.16 8.92
N ARG A 167 1.78 -11.98 9.32
CA ARG A 167 2.37 -12.69 10.45
C ARG A 167 2.55 -11.81 11.69
N ARG A 168 2.50 -10.50 11.53
CA ARG A 168 2.79 -9.53 12.60
C ARG A 168 1.82 -8.37 12.55
N ILE A 169 1.29 -8.01 13.69
CA ILE A 169 0.42 -6.85 13.89
C ILE A 169 1.00 -5.95 14.95
N LEU A 170 0.88 -4.66 14.73
CA LEU A 170 1.21 -3.61 15.69
C LEU A 170 -0.04 -2.80 15.98
N PHE A 171 -0.45 -2.71 17.24
CA PHE A 171 -1.47 -1.76 17.66
C PHE A 171 -0.82 -0.41 17.98
N VAL A 172 -1.29 0.62 17.30
CA VAL A 172 -0.80 2.00 17.50
C VAL A 172 -1.92 2.83 18.12
N LYS A 173 -1.66 3.42 19.28
CA LYS A 173 -2.59 4.30 19.99
C LYS A 173 -1.85 5.52 20.51
N GLN A 174 -2.38 6.71 20.28
CA GLN A 174 -1.77 7.98 20.72
C GLN A 174 -0.28 8.13 20.33
N GLY A 175 0.05 7.71 19.10
CA GLY A 175 1.41 7.80 18.57
C GLY A 175 2.42 6.81 19.15
N ARG A 176 1.97 5.82 19.91
CA ARG A 176 2.81 4.77 20.51
C ARG A 176 2.35 3.38 20.09
N ILE A 177 3.29 2.45 19.97
CA ILE A 177 2.98 1.03 19.84
C ILE A 177 2.56 0.54 21.23
N CYS A 178 1.29 0.15 21.38
CA CYS A 178 0.74 -0.35 22.65
C CYS A 178 0.66 -1.87 22.72
N ALA A 179 0.72 -2.57 21.59
CA ALA A 179 0.83 -4.03 21.53
C ALA A 179 1.46 -4.48 20.22
N GLU A 180 2.14 -5.62 20.26
CA GLU A 180 2.73 -6.30 19.11
C GLU A 180 2.54 -7.80 19.27
N GLY A 181 2.25 -8.51 18.16
CA GLY A 181 2.05 -9.95 18.17
C GLY A 181 1.55 -10.49 16.84
N THR A 182 1.16 -11.76 16.83
CA THR A 182 0.52 -12.40 15.67
C THR A 182 -0.96 -12.01 15.59
N PRO A 183 -1.61 -12.19 14.41
CA PRO A 183 -3.05 -12.00 14.29
C PRO A 183 -3.85 -12.79 15.33
N GLU A 184 -3.48 -14.04 15.61
CA GLU A 184 -4.14 -14.92 16.58
C GLU A 184 -4.04 -14.37 18.00
N GLN A 185 -2.90 -13.75 18.32
CA GLN A 185 -2.66 -13.18 19.65
C GLN A 185 -3.39 -11.86 19.87
N LEU A 186 -3.48 -11.02 18.84
CA LEU A 186 -3.95 -9.64 18.98
C LEU A 186 -5.40 -9.43 18.56
N LEU A 187 -5.90 -10.16 17.56
CA LEU A 187 -7.27 -9.99 17.06
C LEU A 187 -8.25 -10.85 17.87
N GLN A 188 -8.36 -10.54 19.14
CA GLN A 188 -9.26 -11.18 20.12
C GLN A 188 -10.25 -10.17 20.65
N ASP A 189 -11.48 -10.62 21.03
CA ASP A 189 -12.58 -9.80 21.50
C ASP A 189 -12.12 -8.77 22.54
N HIS A 190 -11.51 -9.23 23.64
CA HIS A 190 -11.11 -8.36 24.75
C HIS A 190 -10.02 -7.36 24.36
N LYS A 191 -9.06 -7.76 23.49
CA LYS A 191 -7.96 -6.88 23.06
C LYS A 191 -8.44 -5.79 22.13
N LEU A 192 -9.31 -6.13 21.16
CA LEU A 192 -9.90 -5.15 20.26
C LEU A 192 -10.88 -4.25 21.01
N SER A 193 -11.68 -4.81 21.92
CA SER A 193 -12.58 -4.00 22.77
C SER A 193 -11.81 -2.95 23.57
N ASN A 194 -10.66 -3.32 24.15
CA ASN A 194 -9.79 -2.39 24.87
C ASN A 194 -9.10 -1.36 23.96
N LEU A 195 -8.68 -1.77 22.76
CA LEU A 195 -8.02 -0.88 21.80
C LEU A 195 -8.98 0.22 21.34
N PHE A 196 -10.20 -0.19 20.94
CA PHE A 196 -11.22 0.70 20.39
C PHE A 196 -12.17 1.31 21.46
N ASN A 197 -12.01 0.88 22.70
CA ASN A 197 -12.81 1.34 23.84
C ASN A 197 -14.33 1.14 23.64
N THR A 198 -14.70 -0.01 23.06
CA THR A 198 -16.09 -0.42 22.80
C THR A 198 -16.18 -1.95 22.79
N PRO A 199 -17.30 -2.55 23.25
CA PRO A 199 -17.48 -4.00 23.17
C PRO A 199 -17.45 -4.48 21.72
N LEU A 200 -16.60 -5.48 21.43
CA LEU A 200 -16.41 -6.03 20.09
C LEU A 200 -16.31 -7.53 20.14
N ARG A 201 -16.83 -8.20 19.13
CA ARG A 201 -16.66 -9.63 18.86
C ARG A 201 -15.92 -9.85 17.55
N VAL A 202 -15.00 -10.79 17.55
CA VAL A 202 -14.22 -11.21 16.36
C VAL A 202 -14.80 -12.51 15.82
N ILE A 203 -15.14 -12.52 14.54
CA ILE A 203 -15.51 -13.73 13.81
C ILE A 203 -14.38 -14.05 12.85
N GLU A 204 -13.91 -15.29 12.87
CA GLU A 204 -12.89 -15.77 11.95
C GLU A 204 -13.46 -16.84 11.01
N HIS A 205 -13.12 -16.72 9.72
CA HIS A 205 -13.38 -17.75 8.73
C HIS A 205 -12.19 -17.85 7.77
N LYS A 206 -11.56 -19.02 7.72
CA LYS A 206 -10.40 -19.30 6.84
C LYS A 206 -9.27 -18.27 6.96
N GLY A 207 -8.98 -17.79 8.17
CA GLY A 207 -7.95 -16.80 8.45
C GLY A 207 -8.38 -15.35 8.22
N PHE A 208 -9.52 -15.11 7.57
CA PHE A 208 -10.11 -13.77 7.50
C PHE A 208 -10.91 -13.47 8.76
N ARG A 209 -10.87 -12.21 9.20
CA ARG A 209 -11.54 -11.78 10.42
C ARG A 209 -12.48 -10.62 10.16
N GLN A 210 -13.62 -10.65 10.83
CA GLN A 210 -14.56 -9.55 10.88
C GLN A 210 -14.83 -9.20 12.33
N VAL A 211 -15.19 -7.94 12.56
CA VAL A 211 -15.55 -7.45 13.90
C VAL A 211 -17.00 -7.00 13.91
N LEU A 212 -17.74 -7.50 14.88
CA LEU A 212 -19.13 -7.17 15.13
C LEU A 212 -19.25 -6.44 16.46
N PRO A 213 -20.34 -5.66 16.69
CA PRO A 213 -20.70 -5.18 18.01
C PRO A 213 -20.81 -6.36 18.99
N GLY A 214 -20.27 -6.18 20.21
CA GLY A 214 -20.29 -7.18 21.28
C GLY A 214 -21.54 -7.12 22.14
#